data_1399d92766fe863da7ee6dc152e62823
#
_entry.id   1399d92766fe863da7ee6dc152e62823
#
_cell.length_a   1.000
_cell.length_b   1.000
_cell.length_c   1.000
_cell.angle_alpha   90.00
_cell.angle_beta   90.00
_cell.angle_gamma   90.00
#
_symmetry.space_group_name_H-M   'P 1'
#
loop_
_entity.id
_entity.type
_entity.pdbx_description
1 polymer ?
#
loop_
_entity_poly.entity_id
_entity_poly.type
_entity_poly.pdbx_seq_one_letter_code
_entity_poly.pdbx_strand_id
1 'polypeptide(L)'
;HRMVHTLSDGERQKVMIAIALANQPRLLIADEPTNSMEPTTQAQIFRLLTRLNQNSNTTILLISHDLQMLSQWADKINVLYCGQTVETAPSKELVTMPHHPYTQALIRAIPDFGSAMPHKSRLNTLPGAIPLLEQLPIGCRLGPRCPYAQRECIVTPRLTGAKNHLYACHFPLNMEKE
;
A
#
# COMPACT_ATOMS: atom_id res chain seq x y z
N HIS A 1 2.47 37.27 -8.92
CA HIS A 1 1.36 36.40 -9.29
C HIS A 1 1.82 35.48 -10.44
N ARG A 2 1.96 34.16 -10.14
CA ARG A 2 2.24 33.16 -11.18
C ARG A 2 0.93 32.44 -11.52
N MET A 3 0.74 32.15 -12.79
CA MET A 3 -0.42 31.38 -13.26
C MET A 3 -0.24 29.90 -12.97
N VAL A 4 -1.32 29.16 -12.65
CA VAL A 4 -1.27 27.73 -12.26
C VAL A 4 -0.55 26.86 -13.29
N HIS A 5 -0.71 27.14 -14.58
CA HIS A 5 -0.06 26.40 -15.66
C HIS A 5 1.46 26.62 -15.76
N THR A 6 2.01 27.63 -15.05
CA THR A 6 3.47 27.90 -14.98
C THR A 6 4.12 27.24 -13.77
N LEU A 7 3.35 26.55 -12.93
CA LEU A 7 3.85 25.85 -11.75
C LEU A 7 4.36 24.46 -12.14
N SER A 8 5.43 24.02 -11.47
CA SER A 8 5.87 22.62 -11.52
C SER A 8 4.84 21.69 -10.85
N ASP A 9 4.92 20.38 -11.11
CA ASP A 9 4.00 19.40 -10.50
C ASP A 9 4.06 19.44 -8.96
N GLY A 10 5.26 19.55 -8.39
CA GLY A 10 5.42 19.69 -6.94
C GLY A 10 4.85 21.00 -6.38
N GLU A 11 4.94 22.10 -7.11
CA GLU A 11 4.31 23.38 -6.71
C GLU A 11 2.79 23.28 -6.79
N ARG A 12 2.23 22.69 -7.85
CA ARG A 12 0.79 22.45 -7.99
C ARG A 12 0.27 21.59 -6.85
N GLN A 13 0.98 20.52 -6.50
CA GLN A 13 0.58 19.64 -5.40
C GLN A 13 0.59 20.37 -4.05
N LYS A 14 1.58 21.21 -3.78
CA LYS A 14 1.59 22.05 -2.56
C LYS A 14 0.39 23.00 -2.51
N VAL A 15 -0.01 23.56 -3.65
CA VAL A 15 -1.23 24.39 -3.73
C VAL A 15 -2.47 23.57 -3.46
N MET A 16 -2.61 22.35 -4.02
CA MET A 16 -3.74 21.46 -3.76
C MET A 16 -3.82 21.08 -2.27
N ILE A 17 -2.69 20.76 -1.65
CA ILE A 17 -2.62 20.47 -0.22
C ILE A 17 -3.04 21.71 0.59
N ALA A 18 -2.58 22.91 0.22
CA ALA A 18 -2.95 24.15 0.91
C ALA A 18 -4.46 24.43 0.83
N ILE A 19 -5.08 24.20 -0.35
CA ILE A 19 -6.53 24.31 -0.53
C ILE A 19 -7.28 23.32 0.37
N ALA A 20 -6.85 22.04 0.40
CA ALA A 20 -7.48 21.02 1.22
C ALA A 20 -7.39 21.32 2.72
N LEU A 21 -6.33 22.02 3.15
CA LEU A 21 -6.08 22.38 4.54
C LEU A 21 -6.73 23.70 4.98
N ALA A 22 -7.25 24.51 4.05
CA ALA A 22 -7.79 25.85 4.36
C ALA A 22 -8.87 25.83 5.46
N ASN A 23 -9.64 24.76 5.57
CA ASN A 23 -10.69 24.57 6.58
C ASN A 23 -10.24 23.76 7.80
N GLN A 24 -8.93 23.56 8.00
CA GLN A 24 -8.35 22.80 9.12
C GLN A 24 -9.04 21.42 9.33
N PRO A 25 -9.05 20.55 8.32
CA PRO A 25 -9.74 19.27 8.39
C PRO A 25 -9.09 18.35 9.43
N ARG A 26 -9.90 17.52 10.08
CA ARG A 26 -9.39 16.45 10.97
C ARG A 26 -8.84 15.25 10.19
N LEU A 27 -9.28 15.07 8.94
CA LEU A 27 -8.85 14.00 8.03
C LEU A 27 -8.49 14.60 6.68
N LEU A 28 -7.28 14.32 6.20
CA LEU A 28 -6.83 14.60 4.85
C LEU A 28 -6.69 13.29 4.07
N ILE A 29 -7.42 13.16 2.96
CA ILE A 29 -7.28 12.03 2.04
C ILE A 29 -6.36 12.46 0.90
N ALA A 30 -5.25 11.74 0.73
CA ALA A 30 -4.25 11.97 -0.30
C ALA A 30 -4.15 10.72 -1.19
N ASP A 31 -4.79 10.81 -2.37
CA ASP A 31 -4.81 9.75 -3.36
C ASP A 31 -3.70 9.99 -4.39
N GLU A 32 -2.74 9.07 -4.45
CA GLU A 32 -1.54 9.12 -5.30
C GLU A 32 -0.87 10.51 -5.32
N PRO A 33 -0.61 11.15 -4.15
CA PRO A 33 -0.24 12.55 -4.09
C PRO A 33 1.12 12.88 -4.71
N THR A 34 1.92 11.87 -5.04
CA THR A 34 3.27 12.03 -5.60
C THR A 34 3.46 11.27 -6.91
N ASN A 35 2.35 10.85 -7.54
CA ASN A 35 2.41 10.13 -8.80
C ASN A 35 3.14 10.97 -9.88
N SER A 36 4.01 10.31 -10.64
CA SER A 36 4.82 10.91 -11.73
C SER A 36 5.80 12.02 -11.29
N MET A 37 6.12 12.13 -10.00
CA MET A 37 7.10 13.09 -9.49
C MET A 37 8.47 12.46 -9.30
N GLU A 38 9.51 13.29 -9.40
CA GLU A 38 10.88 12.89 -9.07
C GLU A 38 11.02 12.54 -7.58
N PRO A 39 11.89 11.58 -7.19
CA PRO A 39 12.05 11.14 -5.81
C PRO A 39 12.32 12.27 -4.80
N THR A 40 13.08 13.29 -5.20
CA THR A 40 13.39 14.45 -4.36
C THR A 40 12.14 15.27 -4.06
N THR A 41 11.26 15.47 -5.05
CA THR A 41 9.99 16.17 -4.92
C THR A 41 9.00 15.35 -4.10
N GLN A 42 8.93 14.05 -4.32
CA GLN A 42 8.12 13.14 -3.49
C GLN A 42 8.49 13.26 -2.00
N ALA A 43 9.79 13.18 -1.67
CA ALA A 43 10.26 13.32 -0.31
C ALA A 43 9.87 14.67 0.33
N GLN A 44 9.84 15.76 -0.45
CA GLN A 44 9.39 17.06 0.05
C GLN A 44 7.90 17.06 0.40
N ILE A 45 7.05 16.44 -0.44
CA ILE A 45 5.61 16.33 -0.18
C ILE A 45 5.36 15.48 1.06
N PHE A 46 6.02 14.32 1.21
CA PHE A 46 5.85 13.48 2.40
C PHE A 46 6.31 14.16 3.68
N ARG A 47 7.45 14.88 3.65
CA ARG A 47 7.87 15.70 4.80
C ARG A 47 6.85 16.77 5.16
N LEU A 48 6.21 17.39 4.16
CA LEU A 48 5.13 18.35 4.39
C LEU A 48 3.94 17.67 5.07
N LEU A 49 3.47 16.53 4.54
CA LEU A 49 2.36 15.77 5.12
C LEU A 49 2.66 15.32 6.54
N THR A 50 3.86 14.81 6.82
CA THR A 50 4.27 14.41 8.18
C THR A 50 4.23 15.59 9.16
N ARG A 51 4.75 16.76 8.74
CA ARG A 51 4.70 17.98 9.59
C ARG A 51 3.26 18.42 9.87
N LEU A 52 2.38 18.30 8.88
CA LEU A 52 0.95 18.62 9.05
C LEU A 52 0.28 17.66 10.03
N ASN A 53 0.55 16.37 9.93
CA ASN A 53 0.05 15.39 10.89
C ASN A 53 0.51 15.71 12.32
N GLN A 54 1.81 15.99 12.50
CA GLN A 54 2.40 16.26 13.82
C GLN A 54 1.95 17.60 14.43
N ASN A 55 1.85 18.65 13.61
CA ASN A 55 1.61 20.01 14.12
C ASN A 55 0.11 20.38 14.20
N SER A 56 -0.73 19.78 13.36
CA SER A 56 -2.14 20.15 13.23
C SER A 56 -3.10 19.07 13.70
N ASN A 57 -2.60 17.93 14.23
CA ASN A 57 -3.42 16.76 14.61
C ASN A 57 -4.35 16.27 13.47
N THR A 58 -3.97 16.53 12.22
CA THR A 58 -4.72 16.07 11.05
C THR A 58 -4.35 14.63 10.76
N THR A 59 -5.32 13.74 10.81
CA THR A 59 -5.12 12.35 10.35
C THR A 59 -4.93 12.32 8.84
N ILE A 60 -3.97 11.56 8.34
CA ILE A 60 -3.73 11.44 6.90
C ILE A 60 -4.06 10.03 6.44
N LEU A 61 -4.99 9.91 5.50
CA LEU A 61 -5.24 8.69 4.74
C LEU A 61 -4.47 8.79 3.42
N LEU A 62 -3.35 8.08 3.33
CA LEU A 62 -2.50 8.06 2.14
C LEU A 62 -2.83 6.82 1.30
N ILE A 63 -3.20 7.02 0.04
CA ILE A 63 -3.45 5.95 -0.93
C ILE A 63 -2.31 5.95 -1.93
N SER A 64 -1.67 4.79 -2.13
CA SER A 64 -0.59 4.63 -3.10
C SER A 64 -0.39 3.16 -3.46
N HIS A 65 0.19 2.92 -4.64
CA HIS A 65 0.65 1.60 -5.07
C HIS A 65 2.11 1.31 -4.67
N ASP A 66 2.82 2.28 -4.13
CA ASP A 66 4.22 2.15 -3.69
C ASP A 66 4.30 1.72 -2.23
N LEU A 67 4.36 0.41 -2.01
CA LEU A 67 4.47 -0.17 -0.67
C LEU A 67 5.80 0.21 0.02
N GLN A 68 6.88 0.36 -0.73
CA GLN A 68 8.18 0.75 -0.18
C GLN A 68 8.11 2.14 0.43
N MET A 69 7.49 3.07 -0.28
CA MET A 69 7.25 4.42 0.21
C MET A 69 6.30 4.40 1.42
N LEU A 70 5.17 3.71 1.33
CA LEU A 70 4.21 3.61 2.44
C LEU A 70 4.86 3.07 3.72
N SER A 71 5.76 2.09 3.60
CA SER A 71 6.46 1.51 4.76
C SER A 71 7.34 2.48 5.52
N GLN A 72 7.79 3.56 4.87
CA GLN A 72 8.64 4.59 5.48
C GLN A 72 7.83 5.72 6.13
N TRP A 73 6.62 6.01 5.63
CA TRP A 73 5.88 7.20 5.99
C TRP A 73 4.58 6.94 6.75
N ALA A 74 3.98 5.75 6.62
CA ALA A 74 2.73 5.41 7.29
C ALA A 74 2.96 4.67 8.60
N ASP A 75 2.15 4.95 9.63
CA ASP A 75 2.16 4.19 10.88
C ASP A 75 1.55 2.81 10.69
N LYS A 76 0.49 2.73 9.89
CA LYS A 76 -0.28 1.53 9.63
C LYS A 76 -0.60 1.42 8.14
N ILE A 77 -0.50 0.22 7.58
CA ILE A 77 -0.83 -0.06 6.20
C ILE A 77 -2.04 -0.99 6.12
N ASN A 78 -2.94 -0.68 5.20
CA ASN A 78 -4.05 -1.52 4.81
C ASN A 78 -3.88 -1.94 3.36
N VAL A 79 -3.68 -3.22 3.12
CA VAL A 79 -3.48 -3.78 1.77
C VAL A 79 -4.82 -4.18 1.18
N LEU A 80 -5.12 -3.65 -0.02
CA LEU A 80 -6.34 -3.95 -0.76
C LEU A 80 -6.03 -4.82 -1.99
N TYR A 81 -6.87 -5.82 -2.23
CA TYR A 81 -6.86 -6.60 -3.47
C TYR A 81 -8.28 -6.74 -4.00
N CYS A 82 -8.50 -6.32 -5.25
CA CYS A 82 -9.82 -6.33 -5.91
C CYS A 82 -10.94 -5.76 -5.03
N GLY A 83 -10.70 -4.60 -4.36
CA GLY A 83 -11.70 -3.92 -3.53
C GLY A 83 -11.94 -4.55 -2.14
N GLN A 84 -11.10 -5.50 -1.70
CA GLN A 84 -11.19 -6.12 -0.38
C GLN A 84 -9.90 -5.90 0.40
N THR A 85 -10.00 -5.55 1.68
CA THR A 85 -8.87 -5.59 2.61
C THR A 85 -8.41 -7.04 2.77
N VAL A 86 -7.14 -7.29 2.43
CA VAL A 86 -6.53 -8.61 2.55
C VAL A 86 -5.60 -8.70 3.75
N GLU A 87 -4.98 -7.60 4.14
CA GLU A 87 -4.12 -7.51 5.32
C GLU A 87 -4.05 -6.09 5.84
N THR A 88 -3.97 -5.93 7.16
CA THR A 88 -3.72 -4.63 7.80
C THR A 88 -2.87 -4.80 9.04
N ALA A 89 -1.79 -4.03 9.15
CA ALA A 89 -0.85 -4.09 10.27
C ALA A 89 -0.07 -2.79 10.41
N PRO A 90 0.65 -2.59 11.54
CA PRO A 90 1.70 -1.58 11.64
C PRO A 90 2.71 -1.75 10.51
N SER A 91 3.18 -0.65 9.93
CA SER A 91 4.00 -0.67 8.71
C SER A 91 5.24 -1.55 8.81
N LYS A 92 5.95 -1.48 9.93
CA LYS A 92 7.15 -2.29 10.17
C LYS A 92 6.81 -3.79 10.22
N GLU A 93 5.74 -4.15 10.91
CA GLU A 93 5.31 -5.54 11.08
C GLU A 93 4.83 -6.13 9.76
N LEU A 94 4.04 -5.38 8.99
CA LEU A 94 3.55 -5.80 7.68
C LEU A 94 4.68 -6.12 6.70
N VAL A 95 5.76 -5.34 6.70
CA VAL A 95 6.89 -5.56 5.79
C VAL A 95 7.79 -6.71 6.24
N THR A 96 7.99 -6.90 7.56
CA THR A 96 8.87 -7.94 8.08
C THR A 96 8.20 -9.30 8.17
N MET A 97 6.90 -9.33 8.51
CA MET A 97 6.14 -10.55 8.76
C MET A 97 4.75 -10.52 8.07
N PRO A 98 4.68 -10.42 6.74
CA PRO A 98 3.41 -10.45 6.03
C PRO A 98 2.73 -11.81 6.21
N HIS A 99 1.43 -11.80 6.53
CA HIS A 99 0.64 -13.03 6.67
C HIS A 99 -0.14 -13.38 5.40
N HIS A 100 -0.49 -12.38 4.58
CA HIS A 100 -1.22 -12.64 3.35
C HIS A 100 -0.28 -12.85 2.15
N PRO A 101 -0.49 -13.90 1.32
CA PRO A 101 0.37 -14.18 0.15
C PRO A 101 0.50 -13.02 -0.84
N TYR A 102 -0.53 -12.19 -0.99
CA TYR A 102 -0.48 -11.00 -1.85
C TYR A 102 0.48 -9.95 -1.30
N THR A 103 0.42 -9.66 0.01
CA THR A 103 1.34 -8.73 0.68
C THR A 103 2.78 -9.20 0.54
N GLN A 104 3.03 -10.49 0.76
CA GLN A 104 4.36 -11.06 0.56
C GLN A 104 4.85 -10.90 -0.89
N ALA A 105 3.96 -11.09 -1.87
CA ALA A 105 4.30 -10.92 -3.28
C ALA A 105 4.62 -9.46 -3.61
N LEU A 106 3.88 -8.49 -3.06
CA LEU A 106 4.18 -7.06 -3.21
C LEU A 106 5.56 -6.71 -2.65
N ILE A 107 5.88 -7.20 -1.44
CA ILE A 107 7.20 -6.96 -0.81
C ILE A 107 8.32 -7.58 -1.65
N ARG A 108 8.16 -8.81 -2.14
CA ARG A 108 9.15 -9.50 -2.99
C ARG A 108 9.32 -8.89 -4.37
N ALA A 109 8.35 -8.11 -4.83
CA ALA A 109 8.42 -7.38 -6.09
C ALA A 109 9.20 -6.05 -5.97
N ILE A 110 9.49 -5.58 -4.75
CA ILE A 110 10.33 -4.40 -4.52
C ILE A 110 11.76 -4.75 -4.91
N PRO A 111 12.39 -4.03 -5.86
CA PRO A 111 13.76 -4.28 -6.22
C PRO A 111 14.72 -3.99 -5.05
N ASP A 112 15.54 -4.94 -4.69
CA ASP A 112 16.64 -4.71 -3.75
C ASP A 112 17.86 -4.21 -4.52
N PHE A 113 18.05 -2.91 -4.56
CA PHE A 113 19.19 -2.28 -5.23
C PHE A 113 20.53 -2.51 -4.48
N GLY A 114 20.50 -3.06 -3.25
CA GLY A 114 21.69 -3.36 -2.45
C GLY A 114 22.27 -4.76 -2.69
N SER A 115 21.48 -5.67 -3.21
CA SER A 115 21.93 -7.02 -3.56
C SER A 115 22.36 -7.06 -5.04
N ALA A 116 23.48 -7.76 -5.32
CA ALA A 116 23.92 -8.04 -6.69
C ALA A 116 22.92 -9.01 -7.37
N MET A 117 21.77 -8.49 -7.80
CA MET A 117 20.83 -9.30 -8.59
C MET A 117 21.52 -9.70 -9.91
N PRO A 118 21.51 -10.98 -10.28
CA PRO A 118 22.03 -11.42 -11.57
C PRO A 118 21.34 -10.65 -12.69
N HIS A 119 22.12 -10.19 -13.66
CA HIS A 119 21.60 -9.51 -14.85
C HIS A 119 20.47 -10.35 -15.49
N LYS A 120 19.29 -9.77 -15.69
CA LYS A 120 18.06 -10.43 -16.21
C LYS A 120 17.37 -11.43 -15.26
N SER A 121 17.51 -11.32 -13.94
CA SER A 121 16.69 -12.09 -13.03
C SER A 121 15.20 -11.69 -13.19
N ARG A 122 14.30 -12.70 -13.24
CA ARG A 122 12.86 -12.43 -13.24
C ARG A 122 12.43 -12.01 -11.84
N LEU A 123 11.68 -10.91 -11.75
CA LEU A 123 11.02 -10.55 -10.49
C LEU A 123 10.01 -11.64 -10.11
N ASN A 124 9.92 -11.94 -8.82
CA ASN A 124 8.94 -12.88 -8.28
C ASN A 124 7.55 -12.22 -8.27
N THR A 125 6.83 -12.35 -9.37
CA THR A 125 5.46 -11.84 -9.52
C THR A 125 4.44 -12.97 -9.40
N LEU A 126 3.22 -12.63 -8.95
CA LEU A 126 2.12 -13.57 -8.96
C LEU A 126 1.70 -13.89 -10.41
N PRO A 127 1.38 -15.16 -10.72
CA PRO A 127 0.95 -15.56 -12.05
C PRO A 127 -0.42 -14.96 -12.41
N GLY A 128 -0.75 -14.96 -13.69
CA GLY A 128 -2.04 -14.57 -14.21
C GLY A 128 -2.34 -13.07 -14.15
N ALA A 129 -3.53 -12.69 -14.61
CA ALA A 129 -4.02 -11.31 -14.60
C ALA A 129 -4.90 -11.03 -13.38
N ILE A 130 -5.00 -9.76 -12.98
CA ILE A 130 -5.95 -9.31 -11.96
C ILE A 130 -7.36 -9.49 -12.53
N PRO A 131 -8.29 -10.15 -11.81
CA PRO A 131 -9.65 -10.32 -12.28
C PRO A 131 -10.37 -8.98 -12.39
N LEU A 132 -11.26 -8.87 -13.36
CA LEU A 132 -12.16 -7.73 -13.48
C LEU A 132 -13.13 -7.73 -12.29
N LEU A 133 -13.53 -6.54 -11.82
CA LEU A 133 -14.47 -6.42 -10.69
C LEU A 133 -15.84 -7.05 -10.99
N GLU A 134 -16.21 -7.15 -12.26
CA GLU A 134 -17.45 -7.80 -12.73
C GLU A 134 -17.33 -9.33 -12.79
N GLN A 135 -16.11 -9.88 -12.73
CA GLN A 135 -15.81 -11.30 -12.86
C GLN A 135 -14.92 -11.79 -11.72
N LEU A 136 -15.29 -11.40 -10.51
CA LEU A 136 -14.54 -11.84 -9.32
C LEU A 136 -14.70 -13.36 -9.13
N PRO A 137 -13.63 -14.05 -8.74
CA PRO A 137 -13.71 -15.48 -8.45
C PRO A 137 -14.59 -15.74 -7.21
N ILE A 138 -15.21 -16.90 -7.18
CA ILE A 138 -15.91 -17.39 -6.00
C ILE A 138 -14.90 -17.66 -4.90
N GLY A 139 -15.20 -17.23 -3.67
CA GLY A 139 -14.32 -17.42 -2.52
C GLY A 139 -13.22 -16.38 -2.40
N CYS A 140 -12.00 -16.83 -2.16
CA CYS A 140 -10.83 -15.95 -2.04
C CYS A 140 -10.52 -15.28 -3.38
N ARG A 141 -10.55 -13.95 -3.42
CA ARG A 141 -10.30 -13.17 -4.66
C ARG A 141 -8.92 -13.39 -5.25
N LEU A 142 -7.92 -13.72 -4.40
CA LEU A 142 -6.58 -14.09 -4.84
C LEU A 142 -6.49 -15.55 -5.32
N GLY A 143 -7.43 -16.41 -4.92
CA GLY A 143 -7.37 -17.87 -5.13
C GLY A 143 -6.78 -18.33 -6.46
N PRO A 144 -7.28 -17.87 -7.63
CA PRO A 144 -6.77 -18.29 -8.94
C PRO A 144 -5.30 -17.93 -9.22
N ARG A 145 -4.73 -17.01 -8.46
CA ARG A 145 -3.36 -16.50 -8.61
C ARG A 145 -2.45 -16.86 -7.44
N CYS A 146 -3.05 -17.42 -6.38
CA CYS A 146 -2.33 -17.70 -5.14
C CYS A 146 -1.53 -19.01 -5.25
N PRO A 147 -0.20 -18.99 -5.03
CA PRO A 147 0.61 -20.22 -5.06
C PRO A 147 0.32 -21.16 -3.90
N TYR A 148 -0.40 -20.69 -2.87
CA TYR A 148 -0.78 -21.46 -1.68
C TYR A 148 -2.28 -21.80 -1.65
N ALA A 149 -3.00 -21.63 -2.79
CA ALA A 149 -4.42 -21.90 -2.85
C ALA A 149 -4.72 -23.37 -2.60
N GLN A 150 -5.70 -23.62 -1.72
CA GLN A 150 -6.19 -24.95 -1.39
C GLN A 150 -7.72 -24.98 -1.50
N ARG A 151 -8.33 -26.13 -1.23
CA ARG A 151 -9.77 -26.36 -1.40
C ARG A 151 -10.63 -25.40 -0.56
N GLU A 152 -10.17 -25.04 0.61
CA GLU A 152 -10.83 -24.14 1.55
C GLU A 152 -10.95 -22.70 0.99
N CYS A 153 -10.10 -22.33 0.04
CA CYS A 153 -10.12 -21.02 -0.59
C CYS A 153 -11.36 -20.79 -1.49
N ILE A 154 -12.21 -21.80 -1.70
CA ILE A 154 -13.53 -21.65 -2.31
C ILE A 154 -14.46 -20.80 -1.41
N VAL A 155 -14.18 -20.74 -0.10
CA VAL A 155 -14.89 -19.88 0.82
C VAL A 155 -14.14 -18.55 0.96
N THR A 156 -14.86 -17.43 0.97
CA THR A 156 -14.23 -16.11 1.19
C THR A 156 -13.67 -16.02 2.59
N PRO A 157 -12.35 -15.81 2.77
CA PRO A 157 -11.75 -15.68 4.10
C PRO A 157 -12.23 -14.41 4.79
N ARG A 158 -12.49 -14.50 6.08
CA ARG A 158 -12.78 -13.35 6.92
C ARG A 158 -11.49 -12.71 7.40
N LEU A 159 -11.55 -11.42 7.70
CA LEU A 159 -10.44 -10.70 8.31
C LEU A 159 -10.30 -11.16 9.76
N THR A 160 -9.23 -11.84 10.10
CA THR A 160 -8.92 -12.44 11.41
C THR A 160 -7.49 -12.10 11.82
N GLY A 161 -7.11 -12.35 13.06
CA GLY A 161 -5.74 -12.15 13.55
C GLY A 161 -5.68 -11.51 14.93
N ALA A 162 -4.48 -11.12 15.37
CA ALA A 162 -4.26 -10.41 16.63
C ALA A 162 -4.62 -8.92 16.51
N LYS A 163 -4.75 -8.22 17.67
CA LYS A 163 -5.27 -6.84 17.79
C LYS A 163 -4.81 -5.83 16.73
N ASN A 164 -3.57 -5.90 16.32
CA ASN A 164 -2.98 -4.92 15.40
C ASN A 164 -2.62 -5.47 14.03
N HIS A 165 -2.62 -6.80 13.86
CA HIS A 165 -2.27 -7.46 12.61
C HIS A 165 -3.41 -8.39 12.18
N LEU A 166 -4.21 -7.94 11.21
CA LEU A 166 -5.36 -8.67 10.69
C LEU A 166 -5.10 -9.07 9.25
N TYR A 167 -5.54 -10.27 8.87
CA TYR A 167 -5.39 -10.81 7.52
C TYR A 167 -6.61 -11.64 7.11
N ALA A 168 -6.90 -11.69 5.81
CA ALA A 168 -8.00 -12.45 5.23
C ALA A 168 -7.43 -13.62 4.41
N CYS A 169 -6.93 -14.66 5.10
CA CYS A 169 -6.34 -15.84 4.48
C CYS A 169 -6.64 -17.09 5.30
N HIS A 170 -6.96 -18.22 4.63
CA HIS A 170 -7.13 -19.52 5.30
C HIS A 170 -5.78 -20.15 5.67
N PHE A 171 -4.73 -19.82 4.93
CA PHE A 171 -3.37 -20.36 5.08
C PHE A 171 -2.37 -19.22 5.20
N PRO A 172 -2.41 -18.47 6.32
CA PRO A 172 -1.52 -17.34 6.53
C PRO A 172 -0.06 -17.79 6.58
N LEU A 173 0.81 -16.89 6.10
CA LEU A 173 2.26 -17.08 6.12
C LEU A 173 2.85 -16.56 7.44
N ASN A 174 4.08 -16.96 7.75
CA ASN A 174 4.86 -16.47 8.89
C ASN A 174 4.10 -16.52 10.24
N MET A 175 3.23 -17.53 10.41
CA MET A 175 2.65 -17.83 11.72
C MET A 175 3.68 -18.58 12.56
N GLU A 176 3.86 -18.17 13.81
CA GLU A 176 4.60 -18.97 14.77
C GLU A 176 3.86 -20.32 14.90
N LYS A 177 4.58 -21.41 14.74
CA LYS A 177 4.03 -22.74 15.03
C LYS A 177 3.95 -22.85 16.56
N GLU A 178 2.73 -22.85 17.08
CA GLU A 178 2.48 -23.28 18.45
C GLU A 178 2.93 -24.73 18.68
#